data_3ea39b0e20f625262f82ae6825aa786f
#
_entry.id   3ea39b0e20f625262f82ae6825aa786f
#
_cell.length_a   1.000
_cell.length_b   1.000
_cell.length_c   1.000
_cell.angle_alpha   90.00
_cell.angle_beta   90.00
_cell.angle_gamma   90.00
#
_symmetry.space_group_name_H-M   'P 1'
#
loop_
_entity.id
_entity.type
_entity.pdbx_description
1 polymer ?
#
loop_
_entity_poly.entity_id
_entity_poly.type
_entity_poly.pdbx_seq_one_letter_code
_entity_poly.pdbx_strand_id
1 'polypeptide(L)'
;MAMKVNHKAFTLIELLVVVAIIGILAAVGVVAYNGYTGAAKVSAAKSNFKTVVNYLSAETKRCDLGDATTMEGNLNCSNLTNNAIKDALVNVFKNKMKNPYDTSKSAVTRDDTFGSDDKVGYITSYGSISLGTCVKTKCDNTDNHMEATIEYK
;
A
#
# COMPACT_ATOMS: atom_id res chain seq x y z
N MET A 1 -68.17 3.78 -6.79
CA MET A 1 -67.60 3.27 -5.52
C MET A 1 -66.23 3.94 -5.36
N ALA A 2 -66.09 4.98 -4.53
CA ALA A 2 -64.82 5.71 -4.38
C ALA A 2 -64.03 5.06 -3.24
N MET A 3 -62.84 4.50 -3.58
CA MET A 3 -61.91 3.97 -2.59
C MET A 3 -61.25 5.13 -1.83
N LYS A 4 -61.53 5.20 -0.51
CA LYS A 4 -60.94 6.14 0.40
C LYS A 4 -59.50 5.66 0.71
N VAL A 5 -58.51 6.26 0.04
CA VAL A 5 -57.11 6.02 0.33
C VAL A 5 -56.74 6.70 1.65
N ASN A 6 -56.48 5.93 2.68
CA ASN A 6 -56.08 6.43 4.00
C ASN A 6 -54.57 6.77 3.95
N HIS A 7 -54.23 8.01 3.68
CA HIS A 7 -52.87 8.50 3.78
C HIS A 7 -52.52 8.67 5.27
N LYS A 8 -51.74 7.73 5.82
CA LYS A 8 -51.08 7.93 7.11
C LYS A 8 -49.98 8.98 6.91
N ALA A 9 -50.20 10.19 7.41
CA ALA A 9 -49.18 11.25 7.40
C ALA A 9 -48.20 11.03 8.53
N PHE A 10 -46.91 11.16 8.24
CA PHE A 10 -45.83 11.12 9.23
C PHE A 10 -45.95 12.32 10.18
N THR A 11 -45.71 12.06 11.48
CA THR A 11 -45.65 13.13 12.47
C THR A 11 -44.28 13.81 12.44
N LEU A 12 -44.24 15.10 12.79
CA LEU A 12 -42.99 15.88 12.87
C LEU A 12 -42.00 15.26 13.87
N ILE A 13 -42.49 14.69 14.96
CA ILE A 13 -41.63 14.04 15.98
C ILE A 13 -41.01 12.75 15.48
N GLU A 14 -41.72 11.93 14.71
CA GLU A 14 -41.17 10.72 14.10
C GLU A 14 -40.00 11.05 13.16
N LEU A 15 -40.13 12.10 12.35
CA LEU A 15 -39.04 12.53 11.47
C LEU A 15 -37.85 13.07 12.27
N LEU A 16 -38.09 13.86 13.32
CA LEU A 16 -37.07 14.47 14.15
C LEU A 16 -36.24 13.42 14.89
N VAL A 17 -36.89 12.40 15.45
CA VAL A 17 -36.20 11.29 16.14
C VAL A 17 -35.34 10.49 15.17
N VAL A 18 -35.82 10.20 13.97
CA VAL A 18 -35.08 9.47 12.94
C VAL A 18 -33.81 10.21 12.53
N VAL A 19 -33.89 11.51 12.22
CA VAL A 19 -32.72 12.28 11.83
C VAL A 19 -31.71 12.44 12.98
N ALA A 20 -32.17 12.53 14.23
CA ALA A 20 -31.30 12.56 15.40
C ALA A 20 -30.51 11.26 15.55
N ILE A 21 -31.16 10.10 15.40
CA ILE A 21 -30.51 8.78 15.48
C ILE A 21 -29.49 8.62 14.33
N ILE A 22 -29.89 8.96 13.11
CA ILE A 22 -28.98 8.90 11.94
C ILE A 22 -27.77 9.81 12.17
N GLY A 23 -27.97 11.01 12.71
CA GLY A 23 -26.87 11.94 13.02
C GLY A 23 -25.86 11.36 14.00
N ILE A 24 -26.33 10.73 15.08
CA ILE A 24 -25.45 10.08 16.08
C ILE A 24 -24.69 8.91 15.45
N LEU A 25 -25.39 8.03 14.73
CA LEU A 25 -24.78 6.87 14.09
C LEU A 25 -23.75 7.26 13.03
N ALA A 26 -24.03 8.30 12.24
CA ALA A 26 -23.11 8.83 11.25
C ALA A 26 -21.84 9.38 11.89
N ALA A 27 -21.96 10.14 12.99
CA ALA A 27 -20.81 10.70 13.69
C ALA A 27 -19.86 9.63 14.21
N VAL A 28 -20.39 8.58 14.86
CA VAL A 28 -19.58 7.45 15.36
C VAL A 28 -19.00 6.62 14.21
N GLY A 29 -19.83 6.38 13.17
CA GLY A 29 -19.44 5.57 12.02
C GLY A 29 -18.24 6.13 11.25
N VAL A 30 -18.19 7.45 11.03
CA VAL A 30 -17.08 8.10 10.32
C VAL A 30 -15.75 7.95 11.08
N VAL A 31 -15.74 8.11 12.39
CA VAL A 31 -14.51 7.97 13.20
C VAL A 31 -14.00 6.53 13.15
N ALA A 32 -14.88 5.54 13.34
CA ALA A 32 -14.52 4.14 13.29
C ALA A 32 -14.01 3.72 11.89
N TYR A 33 -14.67 4.20 10.82
CA TYR A 33 -14.29 3.92 9.44
C TYR A 33 -12.89 4.47 9.12
N ASN A 34 -12.57 5.70 9.51
CA ASN A 34 -11.26 6.31 9.29
C ASN A 34 -10.14 5.54 10.03
N GLY A 35 -10.39 5.08 11.25
CA GLY A 35 -9.44 4.26 12.00
C GLY A 35 -9.18 2.91 11.30
N TYR A 36 -10.24 2.24 10.86
CA TYR A 36 -10.13 0.97 10.15
C TYR A 36 -9.39 1.09 8.82
N THR A 37 -9.74 2.08 8.01
CA THR A 37 -9.08 2.29 6.71
C THR A 37 -7.61 2.66 6.87
N GLY A 38 -7.25 3.44 7.90
CA GLY A 38 -5.86 3.74 8.24
C GLY A 38 -5.07 2.48 8.58
N ALA A 39 -5.60 1.62 9.46
CA ALA A 39 -4.97 0.35 9.80
C ALA A 39 -4.84 -0.60 8.59
N ALA A 40 -5.85 -0.64 7.73
CA ALA A 40 -5.83 -1.43 6.51
C ALA A 40 -4.72 -0.98 5.54
N LYS A 41 -4.53 0.33 5.36
CA LYS A 41 -3.44 0.88 4.54
C LYS A 41 -2.06 0.50 5.08
N VAL A 42 -1.85 0.60 6.39
CA VAL A 42 -0.61 0.17 7.05
C VAL A 42 -0.36 -1.32 6.81
N SER A 43 -1.37 -2.16 7.00
CA SER A 43 -1.27 -3.60 6.78
C SER A 43 -0.95 -3.93 5.32
N ALA A 44 -1.59 -3.27 4.37
CA ALA A 44 -1.33 -3.43 2.95
C ALA A 44 0.10 -3.00 2.57
N ALA A 45 0.59 -1.86 3.11
CA ALA A 45 1.97 -1.42 2.87
C ALA A 45 2.99 -2.43 3.40
N LYS A 46 2.77 -2.97 4.59
CA LYS A 46 3.62 -4.04 5.17
C LYS A 46 3.61 -5.31 4.33
N SER A 47 2.44 -5.71 3.85
CA SER A 47 2.29 -6.89 2.98
C SER A 47 3.01 -6.69 1.64
N ASN A 48 2.84 -5.52 1.02
CA ASN A 48 3.52 -5.15 -0.21
C ASN A 48 5.04 -5.23 -0.05
N PHE A 49 5.57 -4.64 1.03
CA PHE A 49 7.00 -4.67 1.32
C PHE A 49 7.53 -6.10 1.44
N LYS A 50 6.88 -6.94 2.25
CA LYS A 50 7.27 -8.36 2.40
C LYS A 50 7.24 -9.11 1.07
N THR A 51 6.25 -8.85 0.23
CA THR A 51 6.14 -9.47 -1.10
C THR A 51 7.34 -9.10 -1.98
N VAL A 52 7.72 -7.81 -2.02
CA VAL A 52 8.86 -7.36 -2.82
C VAL A 52 10.18 -7.92 -2.28
N VAL A 53 10.37 -7.93 -0.95
CA VAL A 53 11.57 -8.53 -0.30
C VAL A 53 11.70 -10.00 -0.66
N ASN A 54 10.63 -10.78 -0.49
CA ASN A 54 10.65 -12.22 -0.80
C ASN A 54 10.88 -12.46 -2.29
N TYR A 55 10.25 -11.67 -3.15
CA TYR A 55 10.44 -11.77 -4.59
C TYR A 55 11.91 -11.50 -4.97
N LEU A 56 12.49 -10.38 -4.51
CA LEU A 56 13.86 -10.03 -4.81
C LEU A 56 14.83 -11.08 -4.28
N SER A 57 14.63 -11.58 -3.06
CA SER A 57 15.44 -12.65 -2.47
C SER A 57 15.40 -13.94 -3.31
N ALA A 58 14.22 -14.31 -3.82
CA ALA A 58 14.09 -15.49 -4.68
C ALA A 58 14.79 -15.29 -6.03
N GLU A 59 14.60 -14.12 -6.65
CA GLU A 59 15.17 -13.83 -7.97
C GLU A 59 16.70 -13.69 -7.93
N THR A 60 17.26 -13.12 -6.85
CA THR A 60 18.73 -13.07 -6.67
C THR A 60 19.33 -14.48 -6.48
N LYS A 61 18.63 -15.36 -5.76
CA LYS A 61 19.06 -16.76 -5.61
C LYS A 61 19.03 -17.54 -6.93
N ARG A 62 18.15 -17.21 -7.85
CA ARG A 62 18.15 -17.80 -9.19
C ARG A 62 19.41 -17.42 -9.98
N CYS A 63 19.91 -16.21 -9.80
CA CYS A 63 21.21 -15.82 -10.36
C CYS A 63 22.35 -16.67 -9.77
N ASP A 64 22.35 -16.91 -8.45
CA ASP A 64 23.34 -17.77 -7.78
C ASP A 64 23.29 -19.22 -8.31
N LEU A 65 22.13 -19.70 -8.76
CA LEU A 65 21.92 -21.02 -9.34
C LEU A 65 22.32 -21.12 -10.83
N GLY A 66 22.70 -20.01 -11.45
CA GLY A 66 23.22 -19.98 -12.82
C GLY A 66 22.22 -19.51 -13.88
N ASP A 67 21.06 -18.99 -13.52
CA ASP A 67 20.15 -18.36 -14.49
C ASP A 67 20.84 -17.15 -15.13
N ALA A 68 20.74 -16.99 -16.45
CA ALA A 68 21.32 -15.85 -17.15
C ALA A 68 20.52 -14.55 -16.91
N THR A 69 19.21 -14.68 -16.76
CA THR A 69 18.28 -13.56 -16.51
C THR A 69 17.23 -13.96 -15.50
N THR A 70 16.77 -12.99 -14.69
CA THR A 70 15.71 -13.16 -13.70
C THR A 70 14.73 -11.97 -13.75
N MET A 71 13.80 -11.90 -12.80
CA MET A 71 12.81 -10.82 -12.72
C MET A 71 12.04 -10.64 -14.04
N GLU A 72 11.52 -11.75 -14.58
CA GLU A 72 10.77 -11.77 -15.86
C GLU A 72 11.60 -11.25 -17.05
N GLY A 73 12.94 -11.47 -17.03
CA GLY A 73 13.86 -11.00 -18.04
C GLY A 73 14.32 -9.55 -17.88
N ASN A 74 13.89 -8.86 -16.81
CA ASN A 74 14.27 -7.47 -16.56
C ASN A 74 15.62 -7.32 -15.88
N LEU A 75 16.20 -8.38 -15.34
CA LEU A 75 17.50 -8.37 -14.66
C LEU A 75 18.45 -9.38 -15.30
N ASN A 76 19.61 -8.91 -15.72
CA ASN A 76 20.72 -9.76 -16.19
C ASN A 76 21.61 -10.11 -15.00
N CYS A 77 21.80 -11.40 -14.73
CA CYS A 77 22.57 -11.89 -13.59
C CYS A 77 24.07 -11.60 -13.68
N SER A 78 24.60 -11.29 -14.87
CA SER A 78 25.98 -10.83 -15.03
C SER A 78 26.19 -9.34 -14.65
N ASN A 79 25.09 -8.59 -14.40
CA ASN A 79 25.13 -7.16 -14.07
C ASN A 79 24.17 -6.83 -12.90
N LEU A 80 24.49 -7.32 -11.72
CA LEU A 80 23.73 -7.10 -10.48
C LEU A 80 24.09 -5.75 -9.85
N THR A 81 23.92 -4.66 -10.58
CA THR A 81 24.09 -3.31 -10.01
C THR A 81 22.81 -2.83 -9.34
N ASN A 82 22.93 -1.93 -8.35
CA ASN A 82 21.78 -1.30 -7.69
C ASN A 82 20.79 -0.71 -8.67
N ASN A 83 21.28 -0.02 -9.70
CA ASN A 83 20.42 0.60 -10.71
C ASN A 83 19.68 -0.44 -11.55
N ALA A 84 20.34 -1.52 -11.97
CA ALA A 84 19.71 -2.61 -12.72
C ALA A 84 18.61 -3.28 -11.90
N ILE A 85 18.83 -3.50 -10.61
CA ILE A 85 17.84 -4.10 -9.70
C ILE A 85 16.67 -3.14 -9.47
N LYS A 86 16.91 -1.83 -9.26
CA LYS A 86 15.85 -0.82 -9.14
C LYS A 86 14.97 -0.80 -10.38
N ASP A 87 15.57 -0.71 -11.56
CA ASP A 87 14.84 -0.68 -12.82
C ASP A 87 14.03 -1.95 -13.04
N ALA A 88 14.62 -3.11 -12.75
CA ALA A 88 13.94 -4.40 -12.85
C ALA A 88 12.74 -4.48 -11.88
N LEU A 89 12.90 -4.08 -10.61
CA LEU A 89 11.81 -4.05 -9.62
C LEU A 89 10.67 -3.13 -10.08
N VAL A 90 10.98 -1.92 -10.51
CA VAL A 90 9.98 -0.97 -11.01
C VAL A 90 9.24 -1.57 -12.21
N ASN A 91 9.94 -2.17 -13.17
CA ASN A 91 9.34 -2.78 -14.36
C ASN A 91 8.40 -3.93 -14.01
N VAL A 92 8.80 -4.81 -13.08
CA VAL A 92 7.98 -5.95 -12.65
C VAL A 92 6.72 -5.48 -11.91
N PHE A 93 6.85 -4.50 -11.00
CA PHE A 93 5.76 -4.17 -10.07
C PHE A 93 4.90 -2.96 -10.49
N LYS A 94 5.29 -2.17 -11.50
CA LYS A 94 4.59 -0.92 -11.90
C LYS A 94 3.07 -1.07 -12.10
N ASN A 95 2.63 -2.23 -12.61
CA ASN A 95 1.21 -2.51 -12.86
C ASN A 95 0.62 -3.57 -11.92
N LYS A 96 1.46 -4.28 -11.16
CA LYS A 96 1.04 -5.41 -10.31
C LYS A 96 0.74 -4.99 -8.88
N MET A 97 1.34 -3.89 -8.41
CA MET A 97 1.26 -3.48 -7.02
C MET A 97 1.02 -1.97 -6.89
N LYS A 98 -0.07 -1.60 -6.22
CA LYS A 98 -0.45 -0.20 -6.01
C LYS A 98 -0.06 0.27 -4.61
N ASN A 99 0.28 1.57 -4.52
CA ASN A 99 0.50 2.21 -3.23
C ASN A 99 -0.83 2.28 -2.46
N PRO A 100 -0.91 1.76 -1.23
CA PRO A 100 -2.16 1.78 -0.44
C PRO A 100 -2.65 3.17 -0.06
N TYR A 101 -1.78 4.17 -0.11
CA TYR A 101 -2.08 5.57 0.22
C TYR A 101 -2.45 6.38 -1.01
N ASP A 102 -1.97 5.98 -2.19
CA ASP A 102 -2.31 6.56 -3.51
C ASP A 102 -2.41 5.45 -4.56
N THR A 103 -3.61 4.92 -4.75
CA THR A 103 -3.85 3.78 -5.66
C THR A 103 -3.68 4.13 -7.15
N SER A 104 -3.50 5.39 -7.50
CA SER A 104 -3.12 5.81 -8.85
C SER A 104 -1.65 5.49 -9.17
N LYS A 105 -0.82 5.35 -8.13
CA LYS A 105 0.62 5.14 -8.21
C LYS A 105 1.01 3.68 -7.98
N SER A 106 2.16 3.28 -8.54
CA SER A 106 2.81 2.02 -8.17
C SER A 106 3.32 2.08 -6.74
N ALA A 107 3.34 0.95 -6.04
CA ALA A 107 3.97 0.85 -4.73
C ALA A 107 5.50 0.84 -4.81
N VAL A 108 6.08 0.38 -5.92
CA VAL A 108 7.54 0.35 -6.11
C VAL A 108 7.97 1.56 -6.94
N THR A 109 8.95 2.29 -6.43
CA THR A 109 9.51 3.49 -7.08
C THR A 109 11.02 3.40 -7.14
N ARG A 110 11.61 4.19 -8.05
CA ARG A 110 13.06 4.30 -8.23
C ARG A 110 13.72 5.29 -7.26
N ASP A 111 12.94 6.01 -6.47
CA ASP A 111 13.49 6.97 -5.52
C ASP A 111 14.44 6.31 -4.52
N ASP A 112 15.43 7.05 -4.07
CA ASP A 112 16.44 6.55 -3.12
C ASP A 112 16.09 6.86 -1.66
N THR A 113 14.95 7.50 -1.41
CA THR A 113 14.49 7.94 -0.09
C THR A 113 13.07 7.49 0.20
N PHE A 114 12.81 7.12 1.45
CA PHE A 114 11.48 6.71 1.93
C PHE A 114 11.12 7.34 3.29
N GLY A 115 11.99 8.20 3.83
CA GLY A 115 11.84 8.81 5.17
C GLY A 115 11.02 10.09 5.20
N SER A 116 10.24 10.44 4.18
CA SER A 116 9.38 11.62 4.15
C SER A 116 7.92 11.25 3.90
N ASP A 117 6.98 12.09 4.35
CA ASP A 117 5.54 11.80 4.30
C ASP A 117 4.97 11.69 2.88
N ASP A 118 5.61 12.31 1.90
CA ASP A 118 5.26 12.14 0.49
C ASP A 118 5.65 10.76 -0.06
N LYS A 119 6.46 10.00 0.68
CA LYS A 119 6.91 8.64 0.34
C LYS A 119 6.18 7.53 1.08
N VAL A 120 5.12 7.83 1.83
CA VAL A 120 4.36 6.81 2.56
C VAL A 120 3.77 5.75 1.61
N GLY A 121 3.99 4.48 1.94
CA GLY A 121 3.52 3.32 1.15
C GLY A 121 4.34 3.02 -0.10
N TYR A 122 5.39 3.79 -0.40
CA TYR A 122 6.33 3.46 -1.47
C TYR A 122 7.44 2.53 -0.95
N ILE A 123 7.87 1.63 -1.82
CA ILE A 123 9.01 0.74 -1.60
C ILE A 123 10.13 1.21 -2.51
N THR A 124 11.27 1.51 -1.93
CA THR A 124 12.46 2.00 -2.63
C THR A 124 13.63 1.04 -2.41
N SER A 125 14.57 1.02 -3.34
CA SER A 125 15.85 0.35 -3.16
C SER A 125 16.95 1.38 -3.01
N TYR A 126 17.79 1.26 -1.99
CA TYR A 126 18.89 2.16 -1.70
C TYR A 126 20.17 1.37 -1.33
N GLY A 127 21.33 2.02 -1.41
CA GLY A 127 22.60 1.38 -1.09
C GLY A 127 22.84 0.09 -1.89
N SER A 128 23.40 -0.92 -1.22
CA SER A 128 23.72 -2.24 -1.82
C SER A 128 22.55 -3.18 -1.59
N ILE A 129 21.56 -3.19 -2.48
CA ILE A 129 20.35 -4.04 -2.44
C ILE A 129 19.62 -4.03 -1.09
N SER A 130 19.47 -2.86 -0.52
CA SER A 130 18.58 -2.63 0.61
C SER A 130 17.26 -2.09 0.11
N LEU A 131 16.17 -2.61 0.64
CA LEU A 131 14.82 -2.13 0.41
C LEU A 131 14.32 -1.40 1.64
N GLY A 132 13.62 -0.29 1.45
CA GLY A 132 13.00 0.48 2.52
C GLY A 132 11.61 0.93 2.15
N THR A 133 10.77 1.11 3.16
CA THR A 133 9.42 1.68 3.02
C THR A 133 9.00 2.38 4.30
N CYS A 134 8.23 3.45 4.16
CA CYS A 134 7.47 4.02 5.25
C CYS A 134 6.04 3.48 5.19
N VAL A 135 5.61 2.80 6.24
CA VAL A 135 4.31 2.11 6.26
C VAL A 135 3.18 2.95 6.84
N LYS A 136 3.48 4.12 7.44
CA LYS A 136 2.51 5.01 8.07
C LYS A 136 2.99 6.46 7.95
N THR A 137 2.07 7.42 7.94
CA THR A 137 2.39 8.86 8.00
C THR A 137 3.28 9.19 9.21
N LYS A 138 4.01 10.29 9.15
CA LYS A 138 5.16 10.64 10.01
C LYS A 138 6.35 9.71 9.72
N CYS A 139 6.76 9.74 8.47
CA CYS A 139 7.90 8.99 7.97
C CYS A 139 9.27 9.50 8.47
N ASP A 140 9.31 10.60 9.21
CA ASP A 140 10.45 11.05 10.00
C ASP A 140 10.71 10.15 11.23
N ASN A 141 9.67 9.41 11.68
CA ASN A 141 9.79 8.45 12.76
C ASN A 141 10.18 7.07 12.24
N THR A 142 11.34 6.58 12.64
CA THR A 142 11.90 5.28 12.26
C THR A 142 11.00 4.09 12.64
N ASP A 143 10.14 4.22 13.66
CA ASP A 143 9.17 3.19 14.04
C ASP A 143 8.13 2.91 12.92
N ASN A 144 7.99 3.85 11.99
CA ASN A 144 7.11 3.71 10.83
C ASN A 144 7.84 3.14 9.60
N HIS A 145 9.13 2.81 9.71
CA HIS A 145 9.93 2.23 8.64
C HIS A 145 9.92 0.70 8.68
N MET A 146 10.09 0.11 7.51
CA MET A 146 10.54 -1.27 7.35
C MET A 146 11.71 -1.29 6.38
N GLU A 147 12.73 -2.04 6.74
CA GLU A 147 13.94 -2.16 5.95
C GLU A 147 14.34 -3.64 5.82
N ALA A 148 14.95 -3.98 4.71
CA ALA A 148 15.51 -5.30 4.48
C ALA A 148 16.74 -5.19 3.56
N THR A 149 17.80 -5.89 3.90
CA THR A 149 18.98 -6.04 3.05
C THR A 149 18.99 -7.44 2.48
N ILE A 150 19.22 -7.56 1.18
CA ILE A 150 19.31 -8.83 0.45
C ILE A 150 20.77 -9.12 0.20
N GLU A 151 21.25 -10.23 0.73
CA GLU A 151 22.61 -10.73 0.43
C GLU A 151 22.58 -11.56 -0.85
N TYR A 152 23.51 -11.29 -1.74
CA TYR A 152 23.79 -12.09 -2.93
C TYR A 152 25.31 -12.30 -3.04
N LYS A 153 25.70 -13.40 -3.64
CA LYS A 153 27.10 -13.74 -3.88
C LYS A 153 27.52 -13.33 -5.28
#